data_c6ebb2cb6ae179c80be3c376a27e2ad7
#
_entry.id   c6ebb2cb6ae179c80be3c376a27e2ad7
#
_cell.length_a   1.000
_cell.length_b   1.000
_cell.length_c   1.000
_cell.angle_alpha   90.00
_cell.angle_beta   90.00
_cell.angle_gamma   90.00
#
_symmetry.space_group_name_H-M   'P 1'
#
loop_
_entity.id
_entity.type
_entity.pdbx_description
1 polymer ?
#
loop_
_entity_poly.entity_id
_entity_poly.type
_entity_poly.pdbx_seq_one_letter_code
_entity_poly.pdbx_strand_id
1 'polypeptide(L)'
;MPVRVTQIRLVDRSFLVGAPGIGKTEVVKQMAEEESKKRGKQFVDLREADGKTLDSILESPGKFYVYYRIIAPHIFPEDLGIPRANGNPGREYVEFLPPKVLKVLTLDGIEGVLFIDELTNVQRDDQLSMLYSLIQEKEASWLLKLSKNIKIISAGNPPEWSEITRPLTKPLRNRMTTIEVLPPTVDEWYNYMDRKYGDGWERLTYAHLKTFPQDFIKPPNDNDTSAFPTPRSWTNLAVLLHQNSDAPDEFKEELVIGNIGKEAGARFLALIKTKIDIKELLNQVKENPRVFDSLKTTQSILLLNAVAQLDVNEILKNYAKFVEYLAMNNRESFVLLAMLMRLGDREKFIKAVSKLMVKISSDVTKYLRWGD
;
A
#
# COMPACT_ATOMS: atom_id res chain seq x y z
N MET A 1 21.99 2.14 3.71
CA MET A 1 21.17 0.92 3.89
C MET A 1 19.78 1.18 3.34
N PRO A 2 19.18 0.23 2.61
CA PRO A 2 17.80 0.34 2.13
C PRO A 2 16.82 0.53 3.28
N VAL A 3 15.71 1.23 3.02
CA VAL A 3 14.69 1.59 4.02
C VAL A 3 13.36 0.94 3.62
N ARG A 4 12.63 0.34 4.56
CA ARG A 4 11.29 -0.18 4.25
C ARG A 4 10.34 0.95 3.90
N VAL A 5 9.41 0.67 3.01
CA VAL A 5 8.41 1.66 2.55
C VAL A 5 7.66 2.31 3.73
N THR A 6 7.39 1.55 4.79
CA THR A 6 6.74 2.04 6.02
C THR A 6 7.60 2.98 6.89
N GLN A 7 8.89 3.07 6.61
CA GLN A 7 9.86 3.87 7.37
C GLN A 7 10.31 5.15 6.63
N ILE A 8 9.79 5.41 5.44
CA ILE A 8 10.09 6.60 4.65
C ILE A 8 9.71 7.86 5.45
N ARG A 9 10.36 8.98 5.12
CA ARG A 9 10.01 10.33 5.60
C ARG A 9 9.92 11.30 4.42
N LEU A 10 9.11 12.35 4.58
CA LEU A 10 8.97 13.41 3.57
C LEU A 10 10.23 14.29 3.52
N VAL A 11 11.18 13.91 2.71
CA VAL A 11 12.42 14.66 2.46
C VAL A 11 12.29 15.39 1.13
N ASP A 12 12.48 16.73 1.14
CA ASP A 12 12.44 17.53 -0.10
C ASP A 12 13.56 17.09 -1.05
N ARG A 13 13.23 17.05 -2.34
CA ARG A 13 14.13 16.59 -3.42
C ARG A 13 14.64 15.16 -3.19
N SER A 14 13.77 14.26 -2.73
CA SER A 14 14.09 12.83 -2.62
C SER A 14 13.61 12.04 -3.83
N PHE A 15 14.36 10.98 -4.15
CA PHE A 15 14.02 10.00 -5.16
C PHE A 15 13.91 8.61 -4.54
N LEU A 16 12.69 8.08 -4.54
CA LEU A 16 12.36 6.77 -3.99
C LEU A 16 12.51 5.71 -5.08
N VAL A 17 13.55 4.88 -5.00
CA VAL A 17 13.76 3.79 -5.95
C VAL A 17 13.45 2.45 -5.31
N GLY A 18 12.61 1.65 -5.95
CA GLY A 18 12.20 0.33 -5.44
C GLY A 18 11.20 -0.34 -6.34
N ALA A 19 10.95 -1.63 -6.11
CA ALA A 19 10.07 -2.46 -6.91
C ALA A 19 8.68 -1.82 -7.15
N PRO A 20 8.01 -2.12 -8.27
CA PRO A 20 6.63 -1.68 -8.49
C PRO A 20 5.69 -2.32 -7.47
N GLY A 21 4.59 -1.64 -7.15
CA GLY A 21 3.54 -2.21 -6.31
C GLY A 21 3.87 -2.37 -4.82
N ILE A 22 5.01 -1.87 -4.32
CA ILE A 22 5.39 -1.94 -2.90
C ILE A 22 4.72 -0.85 -2.03
N GLY A 23 3.96 0.07 -2.63
CA GLY A 23 3.23 1.10 -1.89
C GLY A 23 3.91 2.47 -1.81
N LYS A 24 4.94 2.78 -2.62
CA LYS A 24 5.63 4.09 -2.61
C LYS A 24 4.66 5.27 -2.68
N THR A 25 3.73 5.25 -3.62
CA THR A 25 2.72 6.31 -3.82
C THR A 25 1.78 6.45 -2.62
N GLU A 26 1.30 5.34 -2.11
CA GLU A 26 0.36 5.30 -0.98
C GLU A 26 1.00 5.86 0.31
N VAL A 27 2.23 5.46 0.58
CA VAL A 27 2.97 5.93 1.77
C VAL A 27 3.24 7.43 1.69
N VAL A 28 3.63 7.97 0.54
CA VAL A 28 3.86 9.42 0.41
C VAL A 28 2.57 10.21 0.65
N LYS A 29 1.41 9.75 0.12
CA LYS A 29 0.09 10.36 0.39
C LYS A 29 -0.26 10.29 1.87
N GLN A 30 -0.13 9.12 2.50
CA GLN A 30 -0.39 8.93 3.93
C GLN A 30 0.47 9.84 4.80
N MET A 31 1.75 9.96 4.50
CA MET A 31 2.66 10.83 5.25
C MET A 31 2.35 12.31 5.06
N ALA A 32 1.88 12.72 3.87
CA ALA A 32 1.42 14.08 3.63
C ALA A 32 0.17 14.38 4.48
N GLU A 33 -0.75 13.42 4.58
CA GLU A 33 -1.92 13.54 5.45
C GLU A 33 -1.55 13.60 6.94
N GLU A 34 -0.63 12.76 7.41
CA GLU A 34 -0.14 12.80 8.79
C GLU A 34 0.57 14.13 9.11
N GLU A 35 1.39 14.65 8.17
CA GLU A 35 2.06 15.93 8.33
C GLU A 35 1.06 17.10 8.39
N SER A 36 -0.02 17.04 7.61
CA SER A 36 -1.10 18.04 7.67
C SER A 36 -1.75 18.10 9.04
N LYS A 37 -2.03 16.93 9.63
CA LYS A 37 -2.60 16.81 10.99
C LYS A 37 -1.66 17.39 12.05
N LYS A 38 -0.37 17.10 11.98
CA LYS A 38 0.66 17.64 12.88
C LYS A 38 0.75 19.17 12.81
N ARG A 39 0.52 19.75 11.63
CA ARG A 39 0.54 21.21 11.40
C ARG A 39 -0.80 21.90 11.66
N GLY A 40 -1.83 21.16 12.02
CA GLY A 40 -3.20 21.69 12.21
C GLY A 40 -3.81 22.25 10.93
N LYS A 41 -3.44 21.71 9.75
CA LYS A 41 -3.92 22.14 8.43
C LYS A 41 -4.88 21.13 7.85
N GLN A 42 -5.80 21.60 7.01
CA GLN A 42 -6.68 20.72 6.26
C GLN A 42 -5.92 20.05 5.12
N PHE A 43 -5.92 18.72 5.08
CA PHE A 43 -5.35 17.95 3.98
C PHE A 43 -6.24 18.01 2.73
N VAL A 44 -5.63 18.23 1.56
CA VAL A 44 -6.33 18.17 0.27
C VAL A 44 -5.48 17.44 -0.77
N ASP A 45 -6.00 16.35 -1.32
CA ASP A 45 -5.48 15.76 -2.55
C ASP A 45 -6.01 16.57 -3.75
N LEU A 46 -5.14 17.29 -4.44
CA LEU A 46 -5.53 18.18 -5.53
C LEU A 46 -6.10 17.46 -6.76
N ARG A 47 -5.91 16.14 -6.87
CA ARG A 47 -6.52 15.32 -7.93
C ARG A 47 -8.00 15.03 -7.68
N GLU A 48 -8.41 15.08 -6.42
CA GLU A 48 -9.77 14.79 -5.97
C GLU A 48 -10.54 16.09 -5.63
N ALA A 49 -9.84 17.24 -5.63
CA ALA A 49 -10.40 18.53 -5.27
C ALA A 49 -11.36 19.06 -6.34
N ASP A 50 -12.54 19.47 -5.91
CA ASP A 50 -13.50 20.19 -6.77
C ASP A 50 -13.14 21.67 -6.92
N GLY A 51 -13.88 22.37 -7.81
CA GLY A 51 -13.64 23.78 -8.09
C GLY A 51 -13.79 24.68 -6.86
N LYS A 52 -14.73 24.37 -5.95
CA LYS A 52 -14.97 25.14 -4.71
C LYS A 52 -13.83 24.98 -3.71
N THR A 53 -13.33 23.76 -3.58
CA THR A 53 -12.15 23.47 -2.74
C THR A 53 -10.93 24.24 -3.25
N LEU A 54 -10.68 24.22 -4.57
CA LEU A 54 -9.58 24.98 -5.16
C LEU A 54 -9.74 26.50 -4.94
N ASP A 55 -10.96 27.06 -5.03
CA ASP A 55 -11.22 28.47 -4.74
C ASP A 55 -10.92 28.81 -3.27
N SER A 56 -11.35 27.97 -2.34
CA SER A 56 -11.05 28.14 -0.91
C SER A 56 -9.55 28.13 -0.62
N ILE A 57 -8.78 27.29 -1.34
CA ILE A 57 -7.32 27.26 -1.21
C ILE A 57 -6.71 28.55 -1.77
N LEU A 58 -7.20 29.06 -2.91
CA LEU A 58 -6.72 30.31 -3.49
C LEU A 58 -6.95 31.51 -2.56
N GLU A 59 -8.06 31.53 -1.84
CA GLU A 59 -8.40 32.58 -0.87
C GLU A 59 -7.60 32.50 0.45
N SER A 60 -7.31 31.29 0.92
CA SER A 60 -6.70 31.07 2.24
C SER A 60 -5.65 29.94 2.23
N PRO A 61 -4.57 30.04 1.45
CA PRO A 61 -3.62 28.95 1.23
C PRO A 61 -2.98 28.42 2.54
N GLY A 62 -2.75 29.29 3.53
CA GLY A 62 -2.14 28.92 4.80
C GLY A 62 -2.93 27.91 5.64
N LYS A 63 -4.23 27.74 5.38
CA LYS A 63 -5.09 26.76 6.09
C LYS A 63 -4.94 25.34 5.58
N PHE A 64 -4.32 25.14 4.41
CA PHE A 64 -4.30 23.87 3.72
C PHE A 64 -2.89 23.29 3.64
N TYR A 65 -2.82 21.97 3.62
CA TYR A 65 -1.67 21.16 3.26
C TYR A 65 -2.02 20.31 2.06
N VAL A 66 -1.40 20.56 0.92
CA VAL A 66 -1.82 19.96 -0.34
C VAL A 66 -0.91 18.80 -0.74
N TYR A 67 -1.50 17.79 -1.36
CA TYR A 67 -0.81 16.71 -2.03
C TYR A 67 -1.20 16.71 -3.51
N TYR A 68 -0.24 16.71 -4.40
CA TYR A 68 -0.49 16.58 -5.82
C TYR A 68 0.43 15.53 -6.42
N ARG A 69 -0.15 14.50 -7.03
CA ARG A 69 0.59 13.46 -7.75
C ARG A 69 0.54 13.72 -9.23
N ILE A 70 1.69 13.80 -9.86
CA ILE A 70 1.85 13.76 -11.32
C ILE A 70 2.51 12.44 -11.70
N ILE A 71 2.11 11.88 -12.85
CA ILE A 71 2.73 10.70 -13.45
C ILE A 71 3.66 11.25 -14.52
N ALA A 72 4.96 11.14 -14.29
CA ALA A 72 5.97 11.83 -15.08
C ALA A 72 5.88 11.59 -16.60
N PRO A 73 5.62 10.37 -17.12
CA PRO A 73 5.39 10.13 -18.55
C PRO A 73 4.17 10.83 -19.15
N HIS A 74 3.21 11.26 -18.33
CA HIS A 74 1.93 11.83 -18.77
C HIS A 74 1.85 13.35 -18.71
N ILE A 75 2.93 14.03 -18.28
CA ILE A 75 2.96 15.49 -18.22
C ILE A 75 3.92 16.04 -19.28
N PHE A 76 3.45 17.00 -20.04
CA PHE A 76 4.22 17.65 -21.08
C PHE A 76 4.45 19.13 -20.75
N PRO A 77 5.48 19.79 -21.31
CA PRO A 77 5.70 21.23 -21.13
C PRO A 77 4.45 22.07 -21.45
N GLU A 78 3.67 21.65 -22.43
CA GLU A 78 2.43 22.32 -22.89
C GLU A 78 1.31 22.28 -21.83
N ASP A 79 1.35 21.32 -20.90
CA ASP A 79 0.35 21.19 -19.85
C ASP A 79 0.54 22.21 -18.71
N LEU A 80 1.67 22.92 -18.68
CA LEU A 80 2.00 23.86 -17.62
C LEU A 80 1.28 25.19 -17.75
N GLY A 81 0.82 25.56 -18.94
CA GLY A 81 0.12 26.80 -19.12
C GLY A 81 -0.40 27.03 -20.55
N ILE A 82 -1.49 27.76 -20.64
CA ILE A 82 -2.10 28.14 -21.91
C ILE A 82 -1.68 29.58 -22.26
N PRO A 83 -1.16 29.86 -23.46
CA PRO A 83 -0.81 31.20 -23.86
C PRO A 83 -2.07 32.06 -24.01
N ARG A 84 -2.05 33.26 -23.45
CA ARG A 84 -3.09 34.29 -23.57
C ARG A 84 -2.46 35.58 -24.03
N ALA A 85 -2.97 36.15 -25.13
CA ALA A 85 -2.61 37.48 -25.54
C ALA A 85 -3.15 38.53 -24.55
N ASN A 86 -2.34 39.45 -24.12
CA ASN A 86 -2.68 40.52 -23.20
C ASN A 86 -1.94 41.82 -23.62
N GLY A 87 -2.37 42.94 -23.09
CA GLY A 87 -1.80 44.26 -23.38
C GLY A 87 -2.68 45.12 -24.32
N ASN A 88 -2.31 46.40 -24.45
CA ASN A 88 -2.98 47.35 -25.32
C ASN A 88 -2.32 47.38 -26.72
N PRO A 89 -3.01 47.87 -27.77
CA PRO A 89 -2.44 48.00 -29.11
C PRO A 89 -1.06 48.68 -29.10
N GLY A 90 -0.06 47.97 -29.67
CA GLY A 90 1.33 48.40 -29.69
C GLY A 90 2.17 48.06 -28.46
N ARG A 91 1.57 47.36 -27.48
CA ARG A 91 2.21 46.85 -26.25
C ARG A 91 1.71 45.45 -25.90
N GLU A 92 1.41 44.66 -26.90
CA GLU A 92 0.92 43.29 -26.74
C GLU A 92 2.03 42.39 -26.25
N TYR A 93 1.68 41.47 -25.34
CA TYR A 93 2.54 40.39 -24.86
C TYR A 93 1.75 39.12 -24.68
N VAL A 94 2.44 38.00 -24.60
CA VAL A 94 1.84 36.71 -24.28
C VAL A 94 2.05 36.43 -22.78
N GLU A 95 0.97 36.14 -22.10
CA GLU A 95 0.97 35.67 -20.74
C GLU A 95 0.56 34.18 -20.73
N PHE A 96 1.21 33.39 -19.92
CA PHE A 96 0.85 31.98 -19.78
C PHE A 96 0.04 31.76 -18.51
N LEU A 97 -1.14 31.17 -18.63
CA LEU A 97 -2.02 30.88 -17.52
C LEU A 97 -1.89 29.40 -17.14
N PRO A 98 -1.34 29.07 -15.97
CA PRO A 98 -1.28 27.69 -15.52
C PRO A 98 -2.68 27.15 -15.20
N PRO A 99 -2.91 25.83 -15.36
CA PRO A 99 -4.08 25.18 -14.80
C PRO A 99 -4.29 25.54 -13.33
N LYS A 100 -5.55 25.68 -12.90
CA LYS A 100 -5.91 26.11 -11.54
C LYS A 100 -5.22 25.28 -10.46
N VAL A 101 -5.10 23.96 -10.66
CA VAL A 101 -4.41 23.03 -9.76
C VAL A 101 -2.92 23.34 -9.62
N LEU A 102 -2.25 23.71 -10.71
CA LEU A 102 -0.85 24.11 -10.68
C LEU A 102 -0.67 25.48 -10.05
N LYS A 103 -1.63 26.40 -10.27
CA LYS A 103 -1.64 27.72 -9.64
C LYS A 103 -1.64 27.63 -8.12
N VAL A 104 -2.38 26.66 -7.55
CA VAL A 104 -2.36 26.40 -6.08
C VAL A 104 -0.95 26.17 -5.56
N LEU A 105 -0.12 25.39 -6.29
CA LEU A 105 1.23 25.07 -5.85
C LEU A 105 2.20 26.28 -5.86
N THR A 106 1.81 27.38 -6.51
CA THR A 106 2.64 28.62 -6.59
C THR A 106 2.33 29.63 -5.50
N LEU A 107 1.28 29.44 -4.68
CA LEU A 107 0.80 30.43 -3.74
C LEU A 107 1.78 30.60 -2.57
N ASP A 108 1.92 31.83 -2.11
CA ASP A 108 2.59 32.09 -0.86
C ASP A 108 1.78 31.54 0.33
N GLY A 109 2.47 30.90 1.26
CA GLY A 109 1.87 30.29 2.44
C GLY A 109 1.26 28.89 2.22
N ILE A 110 1.15 28.42 0.98
CA ILE A 110 0.77 27.02 0.71
C ILE A 110 1.90 26.08 1.15
N GLU A 111 1.53 24.97 1.77
CA GLU A 111 2.44 23.90 2.15
C GLU A 111 1.95 22.57 1.57
N GLY A 112 2.86 21.66 1.29
CA GLY A 112 2.45 20.35 0.78
C GLY A 112 3.54 19.55 0.11
N VAL A 113 3.09 18.58 -0.67
CA VAL A 113 3.93 17.65 -1.43
C VAL A 113 3.51 17.63 -2.88
N LEU A 114 4.47 17.85 -3.78
CA LEU A 114 4.38 17.47 -5.18
C LEU A 114 5.08 16.12 -5.33
N PHE A 115 4.31 15.08 -5.66
CA PHE A 115 4.81 13.74 -5.86
C PHE A 115 4.92 13.43 -7.35
N ILE A 116 6.15 13.21 -7.84
CA ILE A 116 6.46 12.89 -9.24
C ILE A 116 6.68 11.39 -9.34
N ASP A 117 5.65 10.67 -9.79
CA ASP A 117 5.67 9.22 -9.89
C ASP A 117 6.17 8.76 -11.26
N GLU A 118 6.76 7.58 -11.32
CA GLU A 118 7.28 6.95 -12.54
C GLU A 118 8.36 7.77 -13.26
N LEU A 119 9.18 8.53 -12.54
CA LEU A 119 10.20 9.41 -13.12
C LEU A 119 11.17 8.67 -14.06
N THR A 120 11.48 7.41 -13.78
CA THR A 120 12.36 6.57 -14.60
C THR A 120 11.72 6.06 -15.89
N ASN A 121 10.40 6.23 -16.05
CA ASN A 121 9.67 5.76 -17.23
C ASN A 121 9.51 6.84 -18.31
N VAL A 122 10.01 8.05 -18.07
CA VAL A 122 9.97 9.16 -19.04
C VAL A 122 10.92 8.87 -20.21
N GLN A 123 10.40 8.94 -21.44
CA GLN A 123 11.16 8.64 -22.65
C GLN A 123 11.58 9.90 -23.44
N ARG A 124 10.87 11.01 -23.29
CA ARG A 124 11.12 12.27 -24.03
C ARG A 124 12.09 13.15 -23.26
N ASP A 125 13.08 13.69 -23.96
CA ASP A 125 14.13 14.53 -23.38
C ASP A 125 13.61 15.92 -22.95
N ASP A 126 12.61 16.47 -23.63
CA ASP A 126 11.95 17.73 -23.27
C ASP A 126 11.18 17.61 -21.93
N GLN A 127 10.44 16.50 -21.73
CA GLN A 127 9.80 16.19 -20.44
C GLN A 127 10.84 16.04 -19.33
N LEU A 128 11.94 15.31 -19.58
CA LEU A 128 13.01 15.15 -18.61
C LEU A 128 13.65 16.48 -18.23
N SER A 129 13.93 17.35 -19.21
CA SER A 129 14.51 18.68 -18.97
C SER A 129 13.60 19.54 -18.10
N MET A 130 12.30 19.55 -18.39
CA MET A 130 11.29 20.26 -17.60
C MET A 130 11.21 19.71 -16.17
N LEU A 131 11.12 18.39 -16.00
CA LEU A 131 11.06 17.76 -14.69
C LEU A 131 12.35 17.98 -13.86
N TYR A 132 13.49 18.01 -14.53
CA TYR A 132 14.77 18.30 -13.86
C TYR A 132 14.81 19.73 -13.32
N SER A 133 14.38 20.71 -14.12
CA SER A 133 14.26 22.11 -13.68
C SER A 133 13.28 22.21 -12.50
N LEU A 134 12.12 21.56 -12.60
CA LEU A 134 11.12 21.54 -11.55
C LEU A 134 11.66 20.96 -10.23
N ILE A 135 12.38 19.85 -10.30
CA ILE A 135 12.96 19.18 -9.11
C ILE A 135 14.10 20.03 -8.52
N GLN A 136 14.97 20.61 -9.34
CA GLN A 136 16.15 21.34 -8.90
C GLN A 136 15.82 22.70 -8.35
N GLU A 137 15.09 23.49 -9.13
CA GLU A 137 14.87 24.91 -8.90
C GLU A 137 13.46 25.20 -8.35
N LYS A 138 12.59 24.19 -8.29
CA LYS A 138 11.14 24.35 -8.07
C LYS A 138 10.50 25.25 -9.16
N GLU A 139 11.11 25.27 -10.33
CA GLU A 139 10.67 26.06 -11.48
C GLU A 139 10.51 25.15 -12.69
N ALA A 140 9.33 25.15 -13.30
CA ALA A 140 9.10 24.49 -14.57
C ALA A 140 9.12 25.55 -15.66
N SER A 141 10.27 25.71 -16.32
CA SER A 141 10.57 26.82 -17.20
C SER A 141 10.30 28.19 -16.53
N TRP A 142 10.20 29.27 -17.27
CA TRP A 142 9.81 30.59 -16.77
C TRP A 142 8.31 30.72 -16.42
N LEU A 143 7.53 29.65 -16.62
CA LEU A 143 6.06 29.67 -16.51
C LEU A 143 5.52 29.32 -15.12
N LEU A 144 6.21 28.46 -14.38
CA LEU A 144 5.70 27.93 -13.13
C LEU A 144 6.81 27.89 -12.07
N LYS A 145 6.64 28.70 -11.03
CA LYS A 145 7.53 28.69 -9.86
C LYS A 145 6.73 28.22 -8.65
N LEU A 146 7.10 27.06 -8.10
CA LEU A 146 6.43 26.48 -6.92
C LEU A 146 6.77 27.27 -5.65
N SER A 147 5.85 27.28 -4.71
CA SER A 147 6.13 27.74 -3.36
C SER A 147 7.31 26.97 -2.75
N LYS A 148 8.18 27.68 -2.03
CA LYS A 148 9.32 27.08 -1.32
C LYS A 148 8.93 26.03 -0.30
N ASN A 149 7.69 26.08 0.20
CA ASN A 149 7.14 25.17 1.18
C ASN A 149 6.52 23.88 0.57
N ILE A 150 6.49 23.76 -0.77
CA ILE A 150 6.14 22.52 -1.43
C ILE A 150 7.38 21.61 -1.48
N LYS A 151 7.30 20.45 -0.85
CA LYS A 151 8.31 19.40 -0.97
C LYS A 151 8.13 18.63 -2.25
N ILE A 152 9.21 18.39 -2.98
CA ILE A 152 9.19 17.55 -4.18
C ILE A 152 9.75 16.19 -3.83
N ILE A 153 8.94 15.15 -4.04
CA ILE A 153 9.32 13.76 -3.84
C ILE A 153 9.06 13.05 -5.16
N SER A 154 10.02 12.29 -5.63
CA SER A 154 9.89 11.52 -6.86
C SER A 154 10.05 10.02 -6.59
N ALA A 155 9.47 9.21 -7.46
CA ALA A 155 9.61 7.76 -7.40
C ALA A 155 9.89 7.17 -8.79
N GLY A 156 10.55 6.03 -8.79
CA GLY A 156 10.81 5.24 -9.98
C GLY A 156 11.08 3.79 -9.64
N ASN A 157 11.12 2.95 -10.67
CA ASN A 157 11.44 1.55 -10.55
C ASN A 157 12.89 1.32 -10.98
N PRO A 158 13.61 0.38 -10.39
CA PRO A 158 14.92 -0.01 -10.86
C PRO A 158 14.81 -0.85 -12.15
N PRO A 159 15.87 -0.93 -12.98
CA PRO A 159 15.82 -1.55 -14.30
C PRO A 159 15.37 -3.00 -14.34
N GLU A 160 15.71 -3.78 -13.32
CA GLU A 160 15.32 -5.21 -13.20
C GLU A 160 13.81 -5.44 -13.07
N TRP A 161 13.03 -4.36 -12.88
CA TRP A 161 11.57 -4.43 -12.74
C TRP A 161 10.81 -3.82 -13.93
N SER A 162 11.50 -3.29 -14.93
CA SER A 162 10.86 -2.62 -16.06
C SER A 162 11.82 -2.46 -17.23
N GLU A 163 11.45 -2.95 -18.39
CA GLU A 163 12.23 -2.85 -19.64
C GLU A 163 12.36 -1.41 -20.17
N ILE A 164 11.41 -0.55 -19.82
CA ILE A 164 11.35 0.84 -20.30
C ILE A 164 12.05 1.84 -19.36
N THR A 165 12.65 1.38 -18.29
CA THR A 165 13.26 2.23 -17.28
C THR A 165 14.55 2.87 -17.78
N ARG A 166 14.63 4.21 -17.74
CA ARG A 166 15.87 4.96 -18.00
C ARG A 166 16.55 5.32 -16.68
N PRO A 167 17.86 5.08 -16.52
CA PRO A 167 18.60 5.56 -15.37
C PRO A 167 18.57 7.09 -15.28
N LEU A 168 18.43 7.62 -14.09
CA LEU A 168 18.56 9.07 -13.89
C LEU A 168 19.95 9.55 -14.29
N THR A 169 20.03 10.72 -14.94
CA THR A 169 21.30 11.33 -15.33
C THR A 169 22.20 11.64 -14.12
N LYS A 170 23.52 11.65 -14.31
CA LYS A 170 24.47 11.96 -13.24
C LYS A 170 24.18 13.31 -12.54
N PRO A 171 23.87 14.41 -13.28
CA PRO A 171 23.55 15.69 -12.65
C PRO A 171 22.34 15.63 -11.72
N LEU A 172 21.28 14.90 -12.13
CA LEU A 172 20.06 14.79 -11.32
C LEU A 172 20.31 13.95 -10.07
N ARG A 173 21.05 12.84 -10.18
CA ARG A 173 21.40 12.01 -9.02
C ARG A 173 22.19 12.77 -7.95
N ASN A 174 23.04 13.72 -8.34
CA ASN A 174 23.78 14.54 -7.39
C ASN A 174 22.95 15.62 -6.69
N ARG A 175 21.74 15.91 -7.22
CA ARG A 175 20.86 16.98 -6.70
C ARG A 175 19.64 16.44 -5.96
N MET A 176 19.51 15.12 -5.90
CA MET A 176 18.42 14.41 -5.20
C MET A 176 19.00 13.49 -4.14
N THR A 177 18.26 13.35 -3.04
CA THR A 177 18.54 12.29 -2.06
C THR A 177 17.92 11.00 -2.55
N THR A 178 18.72 10.08 -3.08
CA THR A 178 18.23 8.76 -3.49
C THR A 178 18.03 7.87 -2.28
N ILE A 179 16.83 7.34 -2.14
CA ILE A 179 16.42 6.43 -1.07
C ILE A 179 15.98 5.12 -1.70
N GLU A 180 16.72 4.06 -1.43
CA GLU A 180 16.34 2.70 -1.85
C GLU A 180 15.26 2.18 -0.92
N VAL A 181 14.13 1.76 -1.51
CA VAL A 181 12.90 1.39 -0.79
C VAL A 181 12.63 -0.09 -0.92
N LEU A 182 12.61 -0.77 0.22
CA LEU A 182 12.22 -2.17 0.33
C LEU A 182 10.71 -2.32 0.46
N PRO A 183 10.14 -3.47 0.04
CA PRO A 183 8.74 -3.79 0.27
C PRO A 183 8.41 -3.84 1.76
N PRO A 184 7.13 -3.69 2.12
CA PRO A 184 6.68 -3.95 3.49
C PRO A 184 6.88 -5.43 3.84
N THR A 185 6.91 -5.76 5.12
CA THR A 185 6.73 -7.15 5.57
C THR A 185 5.29 -7.60 5.32
N VAL A 186 5.06 -8.91 5.36
CA VAL A 186 3.71 -9.47 5.27
C VAL A 186 2.80 -8.96 6.40
N ASP A 187 3.36 -8.75 7.60
CA ASP A 187 2.62 -8.23 8.75
C ASP A 187 2.29 -6.73 8.60
N GLU A 188 3.22 -5.93 8.07
CA GLU A 188 2.97 -4.52 7.74
C GLU A 188 1.90 -4.38 6.65
N TRP A 189 1.92 -5.26 5.64
CA TRP A 189 0.88 -5.33 4.62
C TRP A 189 -0.48 -5.73 5.22
N TYR A 190 -0.51 -6.70 6.13
CA TYR A 190 -1.71 -7.09 6.86
C TYR A 190 -2.34 -5.89 7.60
N ASN A 191 -1.52 -5.15 8.35
CA ASN A 191 -1.98 -3.97 9.08
C ASN A 191 -2.53 -2.87 8.15
N TYR A 192 -1.93 -2.73 6.96
CA TYR A 192 -2.47 -1.84 5.92
C TYR A 192 -3.83 -2.32 5.41
N MET A 193 -3.96 -3.63 5.14
CA MET A 193 -5.21 -4.24 4.67
C MET A 193 -6.35 -4.03 5.68
N ASP A 194 -6.11 -4.34 6.95
CA ASP A 194 -7.09 -4.16 8.02
C ASP A 194 -7.51 -2.69 8.18
N ARG A 195 -6.56 -1.77 8.16
CA ARG A 195 -6.83 -0.34 8.32
C ARG A 195 -7.62 0.23 7.13
N LYS A 196 -7.31 -0.18 5.92
CA LYS A 196 -7.91 0.37 4.70
C LYS A 196 -9.20 -0.31 4.29
N TYR A 197 -9.29 -1.62 4.44
CA TYR A 197 -10.38 -2.44 3.93
C TYR A 197 -11.23 -3.07 5.04
N GLY A 198 -10.82 -3.01 6.29
CA GLY A 198 -11.53 -3.63 7.41
C GLY A 198 -11.72 -5.13 7.21
N ASP A 199 -12.97 -5.57 7.14
CA ASP A 199 -13.33 -6.97 6.87
C ASP A 199 -13.56 -7.27 5.38
N GLY A 200 -13.31 -6.31 4.48
CA GLY A 200 -13.58 -6.40 3.04
C GLY A 200 -12.49 -7.09 2.20
N TRP A 201 -11.75 -8.05 2.76
CA TRP A 201 -10.70 -8.78 2.06
C TRP A 201 -10.53 -10.22 2.54
N GLU A 202 -10.03 -11.10 1.67
CA GLU A 202 -9.83 -12.53 1.95
C GLU A 202 -8.56 -12.78 2.76
N ARG A 203 -8.73 -13.18 4.02
CA ARG A 203 -7.63 -13.35 5.01
C ARG A 203 -6.77 -14.59 4.76
N LEU A 204 -7.25 -15.57 3.98
CA LEU A 204 -6.41 -16.71 3.57
C LEU A 204 -5.18 -16.28 2.76
N THR A 205 -5.25 -15.14 2.06
CA THR A 205 -4.08 -14.56 1.37
C THR A 205 -2.96 -14.24 2.35
N TYR A 206 -3.28 -13.70 3.52
CA TYR A 206 -2.30 -13.47 4.59
C TYR A 206 -1.73 -14.78 5.14
N ALA A 207 -2.59 -15.76 5.43
CA ALA A 207 -2.14 -17.07 5.93
C ALA A 207 -1.18 -17.75 4.95
N HIS A 208 -1.48 -17.66 3.64
CA HIS A 208 -0.59 -18.15 2.59
C HIS A 208 0.77 -17.43 2.63
N LEU A 209 0.77 -16.11 2.67
CA LEU A 209 1.98 -15.30 2.66
C LEU A 209 2.84 -15.46 3.93
N LYS A 210 2.23 -15.75 5.07
CA LYS A 210 2.97 -16.12 6.30
C LYS A 210 3.67 -17.47 6.15
N THR A 211 3.08 -18.38 5.40
CA THR A 211 3.63 -19.71 5.16
C THR A 211 4.65 -19.73 4.02
N PHE A 212 4.40 -18.93 2.98
CA PHE A 212 5.23 -18.81 1.77
C PHE A 212 5.64 -17.36 1.52
N PRO A 213 6.52 -16.76 2.36
CA PRO A 213 6.91 -15.35 2.23
C PRO A 213 7.56 -15.00 0.89
N GLN A 214 8.17 -15.98 0.19
CA GLN A 214 8.75 -15.81 -1.14
C GLN A 214 7.71 -15.50 -2.22
N ASP A 215 6.42 -15.77 -1.97
CA ASP A 215 5.33 -15.47 -2.89
C ASP A 215 4.81 -14.02 -2.75
N PHE A 216 5.31 -13.27 -1.75
CA PHE A 216 4.83 -11.91 -1.52
C PHE A 216 5.29 -10.93 -2.58
N ILE A 217 6.54 -11.08 -3.04
CA ILE A 217 7.10 -10.25 -4.11
C ILE A 217 8.15 -11.05 -4.87
N LYS A 218 8.03 -11.04 -6.20
CA LYS A 218 8.99 -11.67 -7.10
C LYS A 218 9.06 -10.87 -8.40
N PRO A 219 10.25 -10.55 -8.93
CA PRO A 219 10.38 -9.90 -10.23
C PRO A 219 9.78 -10.78 -11.33
N PRO A 220 9.26 -10.18 -12.42
CA PRO A 220 8.84 -10.94 -13.59
C PRO A 220 10.02 -11.68 -14.21
N ASN A 221 9.74 -12.82 -14.84
CA ASN A 221 10.74 -13.46 -15.71
C ASN A 221 10.68 -12.79 -17.08
N ASP A 222 11.85 -12.54 -17.71
CA ASP A 222 11.96 -11.87 -19.01
C ASP A 222 11.17 -12.54 -20.14
N ASN A 223 10.87 -13.84 -20.01
CA ASN A 223 10.12 -14.62 -20.99
C ASN A 223 8.65 -14.86 -20.64
N ASP A 224 8.15 -14.28 -19.53
CA ASP A 224 6.78 -14.50 -19.05
C ASP A 224 5.99 -13.19 -19.06
N THR A 225 4.95 -13.12 -19.90
CA THR A 225 4.03 -11.98 -19.97
C THR A 225 2.89 -12.06 -18.95
N SER A 226 2.88 -13.08 -18.09
CA SER A 226 1.87 -13.24 -17.06
C SER A 226 2.05 -12.24 -15.91
N ALA A 227 1.00 -12.09 -15.12
CA ALA A 227 1.08 -11.32 -13.87
C ALA A 227 2.15 -11.90 -12.92
N PHE A 228 2.66 -11.09 -12.04
CA PHE A 228 3.66 -11.47 -11.05
C PHE A 228 3.29 -10.94 -9.65
N PRO A 229 3.70 -11.62 -8.58
CA PRO A 229 3.31 -11.27 -7.23
C PRO A 229 4.01 -10.01 -6.75
N THR A 230 3.24 -9.08 -6.21
CA THR A 230 3.65 -7.86 -5.53
C THR A 230 2.67 -7.56 -4.40
N PRO A 231 3.01 -6.72 -3.41
CA PRO A 231 2.04 -6.28 -2.41
C PRO A 231 0.75 -5.70 -3.01
N ARG A 232 0.84 -4.99 -4.14
CA ARG A 232 -0.33 -4.45 -4.87
C ARG A 232 -1.19 -5.56 -5.46
N SER A 233 -0.59 -6.55 -6.14
CA SER A 233 -1.34 -7.63 -6.76
C SER A 233 -2.01 -8.54 -5.72
N TRP A 234 -1.35 -8.80 -4.59
CA TRP A 234 -1.95 -9.48 -3.44
C TRP A 234 -3.10 -8.68 -2.81
N THR A 235 -2.97 -7.35 -2.71
CA THR A 235 -4.06 -6.47 -2.24
C THR A 235 -5.28 -6.58 -3.15
N ASN A 236 -5.07 -6.46 -4.47
CA ASN A 236 -6.15 -6.60 -5.45
C ASN A 236 -6.81 -7.98 -5.37
N LEU A 237 -6.02 -9.04 -5.35
CA LEU A 237 -6.52 -10.41 -5.25
C LEU A 237 -7.35 -10.61 -3.98
N ALA A 238 -6.86 -10.18 -2.82
CA ALA A 238 -7.55 -10.37 -1.56
C ALA A 238 -8.92 -9.67 -1.53
N VAL A 239 -9.01 -8.45 -2.09
CA VAL A 239 -10.26 -7.70 -2.20
C VAL A 239 -11.19 -8.35 -3.23
N LEU A 240 -10.69 -8.74 -4.41
CA LEU A 240 -11.49 -9.37 -5.45
C LEU A 240 -12.07 -10.72 -5.01
N LEU A 241 -11.29 -11.55 -4.30
CA LEU A 241 -11.78 -12.83 -3.77
C LEU A 241 -12.89 -12.64 -2.74
N HIS A 242 -12.77 -11.61 -1.88
CA HIS A 242 -13.83 -11.28 -0.92
C HIS A 242 -15.11 -10.82 -1.63
N GLN A 243 -14.97 -9.91 -2.62
CA GLN A 243 -16.10 -9.38 -3.39
C GLN A 243 -16.81 -10.43 -4.25
N ASN A 244 -16.10 -11.49 -4.65
CA ASN A 244 -16.59 -12.57 -5.48
C ASN A 244 -16.60 -13.93 -4.73
N SER A 245 -16.93 -13.88 -3.43
CA SER A 245 -16.93 -15.07 -2.57
C SER A 245 -17.92 -16.16 -3.03
N ASP A 246 -19.00 -15.77 -3.69
CA ASP A 246 -20.05 -16.62 -4.27
C ASP A 246 -19.80 -17.05 -5.72
N ALA A 247 -18.73 -16.54 -6.37
CA ALA A 247 -18.42 -16.85 -7.76
C ALA A 247 -17.98 -18.32 -7.92
N PRO A 248 -18.17 -18.92 -9.14
CA PRO A 248 -17.66 -20.25 -9.46
C PRO A 248 -16.15 -20.39 -9.22
N ASP A 249 -15.72 -21.60 -8.89
CA ASP A 249 -14.30 -21.89 -8.58
C ASP A 249 -13.39 -21.58 -9.77
N GLU A 250 -13.81 -21.86 -10.99
CA GLU A 250 -13.07 -21.58 -12.22
C GLU A 250 -12.79 -20.08 -12.37
N PHE A 251 -13.77 -19.22 -12.02
CA PHE A 251 -13.58 -17.77 -12.06
C PHE A 251 -12.61 -17.29 -10.98
N LYS A 252 -12.69 -17.86 -9.78
CA LYS A 252 -11.72 -17.56 -8.70
C LYS A 252 -10.31 -17.98 -9.08
N GLU A 253 -10.15 -19.09 -9.80
CA GLU A 253 -8.85 -19.53 -10.33
C GLU A 253 -8.24 -18.50 -11.29
N GLU A 254 -9.05 -18.00 -12.23
CA GLU A 254 -8.64 -16.94 -13.16
C GLU A 254 -8.27 -15.65 -12.43
N LEU A 255 -9.03 -15.26 -11.37
CA LEU A 255 -8.66 -14.11 -10.53
C LEU A 255 -7.29 -14.32 -9.87
N VAL A 256 -7.02 -15.52 -9.37
CA VAL A 256 -5.74 -15.84 -8.72
C VAL A 256 -4.59 -15.75 -9.73
N ILE A 257 -4.68 -16.48 -10.82
CA ILE A 257 -3.62 -16.53 -11.84
C ILE A 257 -3.41 -15.14 -12.48
N GLY A 258 -4.50 -14.43 -12.79
CA GLY A 258 -4.46 -13.11 -13.41
C GLY A 258 -3.88 -12.01 -12.51
N ASN A 259 -3.84 -12.19 -11.19
CA ASN A 259 -3.26 -11.20 -10.27
C ASN A 259 -1.81 -11.52 -9.86
N ILE A 260 -1.52 -12.77 -9.53
CA ILE A 260 -0.24 -13.14 -8.91
C ILE A 260 0.60 -14.12 -9.77
N GLY A 261 0.13 -14.42 -10.98
CA GLY A 261 0.82 -15.29 -11.91
C GLY A 261 0.70 -16.78 -11.58
N LYS A 262 1.21 -17.62 -12.49
CA LYS A 262 1.00 -19.08 -12.43
C LYS A 262 1.70 -19.73 -11.23
N GLU A 263 2.91 -19.34 -10.91
CA GLU A 263 3.72 -20.02 -9.88
C GLU A 263 3.16 -19.80 -8.47
N ALA A 264 3.01 -18.54 -8.05
CA ALA A 264 2.42 -18.19 -6.75
C ALA A 264 0.93 -18.59 -6.72
N GLY A 265 0.23 -18.41 -7.85
CA GLY A 265 -1.17 -18.80 -8.02
C GLY A 265 -1.40 -20.28 -7.83
N ALA A 266 -0.59 -21.16 -8.41
CA ALA A 266 -0.72 -22.60 -8.24
C ALA A 266 -0.56 -23.02 -6.76
N ARG A 267 0.38 -22.43 -6.03
CA ARG A 267 0.55 -22.71 -4.60
C ARG A 267 -0.63 -22.23 -3.78
N PHE A 268 -1.15 -21.03 -4.06
CA PHE A 268 -2.32 -20.51 -3.37
C PHE A 268 -3.59 -21.31 -3.71
N LEU A 269 -3.77 -21.68 -4.98
CA LEU A 269 -4.88 -22.56 -5.41
C LEU A 269 -4.82 -23.95 -4.76
N ALA A 270 -3.62 -24.52 -4.59
CA ALA A 270 -3.45 -25.76 -3.86
C ALA A 270 -3.93 -25.66 -2.40
N LEU A 271 -3.74 -24.49 -1.75
CA LEU A 271 -4.27 -24.22 -0.41
C LEU A 271 -5.81 -24.21 -0.43
N ILE A 272 -6.46 -23.40 -1.28
CA ILE A 272 -7.92 -23.21 -1.26
C ILE A 272 -8.69 -24.40 -1.84
N LYS A 273 -8.09 -25.18 -2.75
CA LYS A 273 -8.70 -26.39 -3.33
C LYS A 273 -8.47 -27.67 -2.52
N THR A 274 -7.71 -27.58 -1.43
CA THR A 274 -7.46 -28.77 -0.60
C THR A 274 -8.76 -29.30 -0.03
N LYS A 275 -9.21 -30.46 -0.55
CA LYS A 275 -10.40 -31.14 -0.04
C LYS A 275 -10.08 -31.78 1.31
N ILE A 276 -10.62 -31.20 2.37
CA ILE A 276 -10.49 -31.69 3.74
C ILE A 276 -11.88 -31.71 4.34
N ASP A 277 -12.20 -32.74 5.08
CA ASP A 277 -13.38 -32.73 5.93
C ASP A 277 -13.12 -31.81 7.13
N ILE A 278 -13.35 -30.51 6.92
CA ILE A 278 -13.19 -29.49 7.94
C ILE A 278 -14.07 -29.75 9.15
N LYS A 279 -15.28 -30.33 8.95
CA LYS A 279 -16.20 -30.62 10.06
C LYS A 279 -15.63 -31.71 10.95
N GLU A 280 -15.03 -32.74 10.34
CA GLU A 280 -14.37 -33.80 11.08
C GLU A 280 -13.16 -33.26 11.87
N LEU A 281 -12.30 -32.43 11.23
CA LEU A 281 -11.16 -31.81 11.90
C LEU A 281 -11.57 -30.89 13.06
N LEU A 282 -12.62 -30.10 12.88
CA LEU A 282 -13.19 -29.27 13.94
C LEU A 282 -13.63 -30.11 15.14
N ASN A 283 -14.28 -31.25 14.91
CA ASN A 283 -14.68 -32.16 15.98
C ASN A 283 -13.46 -32.80 16.67
N GLN A 284 -12.48 -33.26 15.88
CA GLN A 284 -11.27 -33.87 16.41
C GLN A 284 -10.48 -32.92 17.33
N VAL A 285 -10.25 -31.65 16.92
CA VAL A 285 -9.51 -30.69 17.77
C VAL A 285 -10.31 -30.19 18.97
N LYS A 286 -11.63 -30.22 18.90
CA LYS A 286 -12.51 -29.95 20.03
C LYS A 286 -12.34 -30.98 21.14
N GLU A 287 -12.21 -32.26 20.77
CA GLU A 287 -12.03 -33.39 21.67
C GLU A 287 -10.57 -33.51 22.13
N ASN A 288 -9.64 -33.48 21.17
CA ASN A 288 -8.21 -33.62 21.39
C ASN A 288 -7.38 -32.54 20.63
N PRO A 289 -7.01 -31.43 21.27
CA PRO A 289 -6.23 -30.37 20.63
C PRO A 289 -4.89 -30.82 20.02
N ARG A 290 -4.27 -31.89 20.53
CA ARG A 290 -2.98 -32.41 20.03
C ARG A 290 -3.04 -32.97 18.62
N VAL A 291 -4.24 -33.25 18.09
CA VAL A 291 -4.45 -33.63 16.69
C VAL A 291 -3.86 -32.57 15.74
N PHE A 292 -3.86 -31.31 16.17
CA PHE A 292 -3.29 -30.19 15.39
C PHE A 292 -1.82 -30.41 15.01
N ASP A 293 -1.00 -31.02 15.88
CA ASP A 293 0.41 -31.24 15.64
C ASP A 293 0.69 -32.27 14.52
N SER A 294 -0.26 -33.13 14.22
CA SER A 294 -0.16 -34.15 13.16
C SER A 294 -0.61 -33.63 11.79
N LEU A 295 -1.20 -32.42 11.73
CA LEU A 295 -1.73 -31.87 10.50
C LEU A 295 -0.62 -31.36 9.59
N LYS A 296 -0.82 -31.53 8.28
CA LYS A 296 0.01 -30.82 7.27
C LYS A 296 -0.28 -29.32 7.35
N THR A 297 0.71 -28.49 6.99
CA THR A 297 0.61 -27.02 7.03
C THR A 297 -0.69 -26.48 6.39
N THR A 298 -1.06 -27.00 5.21
CA THR A 298 -2.29 -26.60 4.51
C THR A 298 -3.54 -26.91 5.34
N GLN A 299 -3.59 -28.09 5.96
CA GLN A 299 -4.70 -28.52 6.83
C GLN A 299 -4.81 -27.64 8.07
N SER A 300 -3.66 -27.32 8.67
CA SER A 300 -3.61 -26.43 9.84
C SER A 300 -4.16 -25.03 9.52
N ILE A 301 -3.75 -24.45 8.39
CA ILE A 301 -4.24 -23.14 7.94
C ILE A 301 -5.76 -23.15 7.70
N LEU A 302 -6.27 -24.15 6.99
CA LEU A 302 -7.69 -24.25 6.71
C LEU A 302 -8.52 -24.48 7.97
N LEU A 303 -8.02 -25.28 8.91
CA LEU A 303 -8.65 -25.47 10.21
C LEU A 303 -8.69 -24.18 11.03
N LEU A 304 -7.55 -23.45 11.12
CA LEU A 304 -7.49 -22.16 11.81
C LEU A 304 -8.44 -21.15 11.19
N ASN A 305 -8.50 -21.10 9.84
CA ASN A 305 -9.46 -20.24 9.14
C ASN A 305 -10.91 -20.64 9.46
N ALA A 306 -11.23 -21.93 9.47
CA ALA A 306 -12.57 -22.39 9.81
C ALA A 306 -12.97 -22.02 11.23
N VAL A 307 -12.07 -22.18 12.22
CA VAL A 307 -12.31 -21.75 13.60
C VAL A 307 -12.50 -20.22 13.66
N ALA A 308 -11.69 -19.46 12.92
CA ALA A 308 -11.76 -17.99 12.91
C ALA A 308 -13.09 -17.43 12.32
N GLN A 309 -13.81 -18.23 11.53
CA GLN A 309 -15.12 -17.85 10.99
C GLN A 309 -16.30 -18.17 11.93
N LEU A 310 -16.06 -18.89 13.03
CA LEU A 310 -17.06 -19.15 14.07
C LEU A 310 -17.31 -17.91 14.93
N ASP A 311 -18.50 -17.83 15.56
CA ASP A 311 -18.77 -16.80 16.57
C ASP A 311 -17.80 -16.93 17.75
N VAL A 312 -17.34 -15.81 18.27
CA VAL A 312 -16.36 -15.78 19.38
C VAL A 312 -16.85 -16.51 20.62
N ASN A 313 -18.16 -16.43 20.94
CA ASN A 313 -18.72 -17.13 22.08
C ASN A 313 -18.71 -18.65 21.84
N GLU A 314 -18.94 -19.06 20.61
CA GLU A 314 -18.83 -20.47 20.20
C GLU A 314 -17.38 -20.97 20.35
N ILE A 315 -16.40 -20.19 19.89
CA ILE A 315 -14.98 -20.52 20.05
C ILE A 315 -14.62 -20.67 21.51
N LEU A 316 -15.00 -19.70 22.34
CA LEU A 316 -14.68 -19.70 23.77
C LEU A 316 -15.40 -20.81 24.55
N LYS A 317 -16.58 -21.24 24.09
CA LYS A 317 -17.35 -22.33 24.72
C LYS A 317 -16.88 -23.70 24.25
N ASN A 318 -16.70 -23.90 22.95
CA ASN A 318 -16.51 -25.21 22.35
C ASN A 318 -15.04 -25.53 22.04
N TYR A 319 -14.21 -24.51 21.81
CA TYR A 319 -12.80 -24.64 21.37
C TYR A 319 -11.82 -24.05 22.38
N ALA A 320 -12.27 -23.71 23.61
CA ALA A 320 -11.41 -23.10 24.65
C ALA A 320 -10.12 -23.91 24.87
N LYS A 321 -10.22 -25.24 24.99
CA LYS A 321 -9.06 -26.13 25.16
C LYS A 321 -8.11 -26.10 23.96
N PHE A 322 -8.64 -25.98 22.74
CA PHE A 322 -7.83 -25.86 21.53
C PHE A 322 -7.09 -24.51 21.51
N VAL A 323 -7.80 -23.42 21.80
CA VAL A 323 -7.20 -22.07 21.89
C VAL A 323 -6.10 -22.03 22.96
N GLU A 324 -6.34 -22.59 24.14
CA GLU A 324 -5.34 -22.69 25.22
C GLU A 324 -4.15 -23.54 24.79
N TYR A 325 -4.39 -24.66 24.13
CA TYR A 325 -3.35 -25.51 23.59
C TYR A 325 -2.44 -24.78 22.59
N LEU A 326 -3.02 -24.06 21.63
CA LEU A 326 -2.27 -23.26 20.66
C LEU A 326 -1.44 -22.19 21.37
N ALA A 327 -2.02 -21.47 22.31
CA ALA A 327 -1.34 -20.41 23.04
C ALA A 327 -0.12 -20.91 23.84
N MET A 328 -0.19 -22.12 24.37
CA MET A 328 0.90 -22.73 25.14
C MET A 328 1.96 -23.41 24.28
N ASN A 329 1.55 -24.10 23.22
CA ASN A 329 2.41 -25.02 22.48
C ASN A 329 2.74 -24.55 21.07
N ASN A 330 1.90 -23.70 20.44
CA ASN A 330 2.08 -23.21 19.08
C ASN A 330 1.64 -21.76 18.96
N ARG A 331 2.48 -20.84 19.45
CA ARG A 331 2.19 -19.40 19.49
C ARG A 331 1.94 -18.80 18.11
N GLU A 332 2.65 -19.26 17.07
CA GLU A 332 2.48 -18.75 15.70
C GLU A 332 1.08 -19.07 15.20
N SER A 333 0.61 -20.29 15.37
CA SER A 333 -0.76 -20.70 15.01
C SER A 333 -1.82 -19.99 15.84
N PHE A 334 -1.55 -19.70 17.10
CA PHE A 334 -2.43 -18.90 17.94
C PHE A 334 -2.57 -17.47 17.42
N VAL A 335 -1.45 -16.81 17.08
CA VAL A 335 -1.45 -15.49 16.49
C VAL A 335 -2.15 -15.51 15.13
N LEU A 336 -1.87 -16.52 14.29
CA LEU A 336 -2.50 -16.67 12.98
C LEU A 336 -4.02 -16.83 13.12
N LEU A 337 -4.51 -17.62 14.09
CA LEU A 337 -5.94 -17.74 14.39
C LEU A 337 -6.58 -16.37 14.65
N ALA A 338 -5.97 -15.56 15.53
CA ALA A 338 -6.48 -14.23 15.84
C ALA A 338 -6.45 -13.29 14.62
N MET A 339 -5.42 -13.39 13.79
CA MET A 339 -5.29 -12.57 12.57
C MET A 339 -6.28 -12.96 11.47
N LEU A 340 -6.76 -14.19 11.45
CA LEU A 340 -7.79 -14.67 10.52
C LEU A 340 -9.21 -14.22 10.91
N MET A 341 -9.43 -13.81 12.15
CA MET A 341 -10.73 -13.33 12.62
C MET A 341 -11.10 -11.97 12.04
N ARG A 342 -12.41 -11.69 11.94
CA ARG A 342 -12.92 -10.34 11.66
C ARG A 342 -12.49 -9.37 12.76
N LEU A 343 -12.34 -8.09 12.43
CA LEU A 343 -11.81 -7.07 13.35
C LEU A 343 -12.57 -7.03 14.69
N GLY A 344 -13.88 -6.90 14.68
CA GLY A 344 -14.69 -6.82 15.90
C GLY A 344 -14.66 -8.10 16.75
N ASP A 345 -14.58 -9.26 16.12
CA ASP A 345 -14.50 -10.56 16.79
C ASP A 345 -13.11 -10.81 17.35
N ARG A 346 -12.06 -10.39 16.64
CA ARG A 346 -10.67 -10.44 17.12
C ARG A 346 -10.49 -9.65 18.41
N GLU A 347 -11.04 -8.43 18.50
CA GLU A 347 -10.97 -7.63 19.73
C GLU A 347 -11.65 -8.32 20.92
N LYS A 348 -12.84 -8.88 20.71
CA LYS A 348 -13.56 -9.65 21.73
C LYS A 348 -12.78 -10.89 22.14
N PHE A 349 -12.26 -11.64 21.17
CA PHE A 349 -11.44 -12.82 21.39
C PHE A 349 -10.19 -12.50 22.22
N ILE A 350 -9.42 -11.48 21.83
CA ILE A 350 -8.21 -11.06 22.56
C ILE A 350 -8.55 -10.66 24.01
N LYS A 351 -9.63 -9.88 24.21
CA LYS A 351 -10.08 -9.49 25.56
C LYS A 351 -10.49 -10.69 26.41
N ALA A 352 -11.15 -11.68 25.83
CA ALA A 352 -11.56 -12.89 26.55
C ALA A 352 -10.38 -13.81 26.88
N VAL A 353 -9.51 -14.04 25.91
CA VAL A 353 -8.33 -14.88 26.07
C VAL A 353 -7.32 -14.24 27.02
N SER A 354 -7.15 -12.92 27.03
CA SER A 354 -6.27 -12.24 27.98
C SER A 354 -6.72 -12.43 29.44
N LYS A 355 -8.01 -12.57 29.69
CA LYS A 355 -8.55 -12.93 31.04
C LYS A 355 -8.22 -14.38 31.43
N LEU A 356 -8.24 -15.29 30.48
CA LEU A 356 -7.84 -16.69 30.68
C LEU A 356 -6.32 -16.82 30.84
N MET A 357 -5.56 -15.96 30.19
CA MET A 357 -4.10 -15.97 30.07
C MET A 357 -3.37 -15.08 31.07
N VAL A 358 -3.98 -14.62 32.16
CA VAL A 358 -3.28 -13.95 33.28
C VAL A 358 -2.09 -14.79 33.81
N LYS A 359 -1.99 -16.06 33.38
CA LYS A 359 -0.85 -16.96 33.61
C LYS A 359 0.16 -17.09 32.46
N ILE A 360 -0.09 -16.51 31.31
CA ILE A 360 0.79 -16.64 30.13
C ILE A 360 1.54 -15.31 29.91
N SER A 361 2.86 -15.39 29.92
CA SER A 361 3.82 -14.30 29.96
C SER A 361 3.48 -13.08 29.07
N SER A 362 3.94 -11.89 29.49
CA SER A 362 3.85 -10.57 28.87
C SER A 362 4.19 -10.49 27.37
N ASP A 363 4.79 -11.53 26.79
CA ASP A 363 5.20 -11.58 25.39
C ASP A 363 4.02 -11.79 24.41
N VAL A 364 2.98 -12.54 24.79
CA VAL A 364 1.80 -12.76 23.93
C VAL A 364 0.99 -11.48 23.79
N THR A 365 0.87 -10.71 24.86
CA THR A 365 0.20 -9.39 24.82
C THR A 365 0.95 -8.37 23.97
N LYS A 366 2.25 -8.50 23.79
CA LYS A 366 3.07 -7.62 22.96
C LYS A 366 2.83 -7.84 21.46
N TYR A 367 2.58 -9.08 21.03
CA TYR A 367 2.22 -9.43 19.65
C TYR A 367 0.75 -9.07 19.30
N LEU A 368 -0.14 -9.03 20.30
CA LEU A 368 -1.55 -8.72 20.12
C LEU A 368 -1.87 -7.21 20.24
N ARG A 369 -0.93 -6.39 20.72
CA ARG A 369 -1.03 -4.91 20.82
C ARG A 369 -0.52 -4.17 19.57
N TRP A 370 -0.35 -4.81 18.46
CA TRP A 370 0.05 -4.18 17.20
C TRP A 370 -1.14 -3.49 16.52
N GLY A 371 -1.73 -2.51 17.19
CA GLY A 371 -2.88 -1.78 16.69
C GLY A 371 -3.08 -0.39 17.31
N ASP A 372 -2.11 0.09 18.10
CA ASP A 372 -2.09 1.49 18.60
C ASP A 372 -1.05 2.33 17.85
#